data_9917abe856b076d80840fda485db597d
#
_entry.id   9917abe856b076d80840fda485db597d
#
_cell.length_a   1.000
_cell.length_b   1.000
_cell.length_c   1.000
_cell.angle_alpha   90.00
_cell.angle_beta   90.00
_cell.angle_gamma   90.00
#
_symmetry.space_group_name_H-M   'P 1'
#
loop_
_entity.id
_entity.type
_entity.pdbx_description
1 polymer ?
#
loop_
_entity_poly.entity_id
_entity_poly.type
_entity_poly.pdbx_seq_one_letter_code
_entity_poly.pdbx_strand_id
1 'polypeptide(L)'
;MKKIFFYATLLAVAATSLTSCNQNKKEEVDSPKETALKAAMTPYVDNTVIATYKNLSDATIKLYADCENIFDKYEANTLTDADVKAAAESWTAARRYWELSEAFLFGPAANHNIDPHIDSWPLDKDGMDAMLGNAEQMKLIEEQGADYVGDKLGYGLLGFHAIEYMLYASDNADKSNVRTHDISTYTRAELVYLVAVAEDLRNQTVALEASWAGIGNITKEKQTILEDAEIDYGVEFAKGYGSYMKVATGGTYATYQEAAEELIQGCIDIADEVGNTKIGRPNNASSEEDRNYIESPYALNSIEDFQDNIRSIQNAYCGSVAGNASVSDYIKSVDANLDTECKKAIEDAIAAIGQIAEPFASNAKSSEASNAVKVVGTDLVDVLNKVNAKLSEQN
;
A
#
# COMPACT_ATOMS: atom_id res chain seq x y z
N MET A 1 -9.62 45.58 -35.58
CA MET A 1 -9.56 47.05 -35.35
C MET A 1 -9.94 47.33 -33.91
N LYS A 2 -9.16 48.21 -33.25
CA LYS A 2 -9.39 48.87 -31.92
C LYS A 2 -8.96 48.02 -30.74
N LYS A 3 -8.19 48.54 -29.77
CA LYS A 3 -7.21 49.66 -29.65
C LYS A 3 -6.40 49.35 -28.40
N ILE A 4 -5.09 49.51 -28.49
CA ILE A 4 -4.13 49.51 -27.39
C ILE A 4 -4.33 50.76 -26.53
N PHE A 5 -4.28 50.61 -25.20
CA PHE A 5 -4.01 51.71 -24.29
C PHE A 5 -2.84 51.37 -23.39
N PHE A 6 -1.73 52.08 -23.64
CA PHE A 6 -0.59 52.25 -22.75
C PHE A 6 -0.94 53.23 -21.65
N TYR A 7 -0.62 52.94 -20.38
CA TYR A 7 -0.42 53.93 -19.35
C TYR A 7 0.99 53.76 -18.78
N ALA A 8 1.82 54.73 -19.10
CA ALA A 8 3.11 54.97 -18.45
C ALA A 8 2.84 55.82 -17.19
N THR A 9 3.33 55.42 -16.04
CA THR A 9 3.40 56.27 -14.85
C THR A 9 4.82 56.32 -14.32
N LEU A 10 5.29 57.55 -14.13
CA LEU A 10 6.62 57.98 -13.80
C LEU A 10 7.12 57.44 -12.45
N LEU A 11 8.41 57.07 -12.44
CA LEU A 11 9.24 56.87 -11.22
C LEU A 11 9.47 58.17 -10.47
N ALA A 12 9.24 58.10 -9.15
CA ALA A 12 9.88 59.00 -8.20
C ALA A 12 10.92 58.19 -7.40
N VAL A 13 12.19 58.51 -7.60
CA VAL A 13 13.30 57.92 -6.85
C VAL A 13 13.41 58.64 -5.52
N ALA A 14 13.09 57.96 -4.40
CA ALA A 14 13.48 58.35 -3.08
C ALA A 14 14.64 57.44 -2.63
N ALA A 15 15.84 57.99 -2.59
CA ALA A 15 17.00 57.34 -2.02
C ALA A 15 16.85 57.33 -0.49
N THR A 16 16.49 56.20 0.09
CA THR A 16 16.65 55.93 1.51
C THR A 16 17.84 55.01 1.71
N SER A 17 18.81 55.51 2.46
CA SER A 17 19.99 54.80 2.93
C SER A 17 19.60 53.53 3.68
N LEU A 18 19.82 52.37 3.06
CA LEU A 18 19.73 51.05 3.71
C LEU A 18 20.97 50.87 4.59
N THR A 19 20.82 51.11 5.88
CA THR A 19 21.69 50.51 6.90
C THR A 19 21.56 49.01 6.82
N SER A 20 22.60 48.38 6.32
CA SER A 20 22.77 46.91 6.33
C SER A 20 22.80 46.43 7.80
N CYS A 21 21.66 46.00 8.31
CA CYS A 21 21.66 45.09 9.44
C CYS A 21 22.10 43.74 8.93
N ASN A 22 23.36 43.40 9.16
CA ASN A 22 23.90 42.07 9.02
C ASN A 22 23.24 41.22 10.13
N GLN A 23 22.03 40.72 9.86
CA GLN A 23 21.47 39.65 10.66
C GLN A 23 22.27 38.38 10.30
N ASN A 24 23.25 38.06 11.16
CA ASN A 24 23.74 36.73 11.27
C ASN A 24 22.50 35.82 11.53
N LYS A 25 21.96 35.17 10.47
CA LYS A 25 21.16 33.99 10.67
C LYS A 25 22.10 33.02 11.39
N LYS A 26 21.94 32.89 12.70
CA LYS A 26 22.41 31.68 13.38
C LYS A 26 21.73 30.53 12.59
N GLU A 27 22.52 29.69 11.99
CA GLU A 27 22.05 28.38 11.58
C GLU A 27 21.45 27.77 12.87
N GLU A 28 20.16 27.58 12.89
CA GLU A 28 19.48 26.86 13.96
C GLU A 28 20.04 25.44 13.88
N VAL A 29 20.86 25.07 14.82
CA VAL A 29 21.43 23.73 14.90
C VAL A 29 20.28 22.82 15.32
N ASP A 30 19.92 21.87 14.47
CA ASP A 30 18.92 20.85 14.78
C ASP A 30 19.20 20.26 16.17
N SER A 31 18.16 20.03 16.97
CA SER A 31 18.33 19.33 18.25
C SER A 31 18.93 17.94 18.03
N PRO A 32 19.54 17.30 19.03
CA PRO A 32 20.02 15.93 18.90
C PRO A 32 18.94 14.97 18.41
N LYS A 33 17.69 15.17 18.83
CA LYS A 33 16.50 14.44 18.38
C LYS A 33 16.25 14.62 16.89
N GLU A 34 16.12 15.88 16.43
CA GLU A 34 15.89 16.20 15.02
C GLU A 34 17.03 15.68 14.14
N THR A 35 18.28 15.76 14.61
CA THR A 35 19.44 15.22 13.89
C THR A 35 19.34 13.70 13.72
N ALA A 36 18.94 12.96 14.74
CA ALA A 36 18.81 11.52 14.70
C ALA A 36 17.61 11.09 13.80
N LEU A 37 16.46 11.75 13.94
CA LEU A 37 15.27 11.45 13.13
C LEU A 37 15.49 11.82 11.66
N LYS A 38 16.16 12.93 11.36
CA LYS A 38 16.60 13.29 10.00
C LYS A 38 17.44 12.18 9.35
N ALA A 39 18.37 11.61 10.12
CA ALA A 39 19.19 10.50 9.61
C ALA A 39 18.36 9.25 9.30
N ALA A 40 17.24 9.02 10.01
CA ALA A 40 16.35 7.89 9.81
C ALA A 40 15.40 8.07 8.63
N MET A 41 14.93 9.30 8.35
CA MET A 41 13.89 9.52 7.33
C MET A 41 14.34 9.22 5.91
N THR A 42 15.58 9.54 5.52
CA THR A 42 16.06 9.22 4.16
C THR A 42 16.10 7.71 3.88
N PRO A 43 16.72 6.86 4.74
CA PRO A 43 16.67 5.42 4.55
C PRO A 43 15.25 4.84 4.60
N TYR A 44 14.38 5.35 5.48
CA TYR A 44 12.98 4.93 5.55
C TYR A 44 12.28 5.17 4.22
N VAL A 45 12.33 6.40 3.69
CA VAL A 45 11.67 6.74 2.43
C VAL A 45 12.27 5.97 1.25
N ASP A 46 13.60 5.97 1.09
CA ASP A 46 14.23 5.45 -0.11
C ASP A 46 14.33 3.92 -0.11
N ASN A 47 14.64 3.30 1.04
CA ASN A 47 14.93 1.87 1.10
C ASN A 47 13.77 1.04 1.65
N THR A 48 12.80 1.65 2.35
CA THR A 48 11.59 0.94 2.80
C THR A 48 10.41 1.29 1.89
N VAL A 49 9.94 2.53 1.89
CA VAL A 49 8.69 2.91 1.21
C VAL A 49 8.82 2.81 -0.31
N ILE A 50 9.73 3.59 -0.91
CA ILE A 50 9.88 3.64 -2.37
C ILE A 50 10.33 2.28 -2.93
N ALA A 51 11.22 1.57 -2.21
CA ALA A 51 11.65 0.24 -2.63
C ALA A 51 10.50 -0.77 -2.62
N THR A 52 9.59 -0.72 -1.63
CA THR A 52 8.42 -1.60 -1.57
C THR A 52 7.43 -1.27 -2.68
N TYR A 53 7.07 0.00 -2.88
CA TYR A 53 6.16 0.39 -3.97
C TYR A 53 6.74 0.15 -5.37
N LYS A 54 8.07 0.29 -5.52
CA LYS A 54 8.74 -0.10 -6.76
C LYS A 54 8.59 -1.59 -7.05
N ASN A 55 8.80 -2.44 -6.04
CA ASN A 55 8.66 -3.88 -6.21
C ASN A 55 7.19 -4.28 -6.45
N LEU A 56 6.24 -3.60 -5.80
CA LEU A 56 4.81 -3.77 -6.03
C LEU A 56 4.44 -3.46 -7.48
N SER A 57 4.81 -2.29 -7.98
CA SER A 57 4.50 -1.88 -9.35
C SER A 57 5.19 -2.76 -10.40
N ASP A 58 6.43 -3.20 -10.16
CA ASP A 58 7.11 -4.18 -11.03
C ASP A 58 6.36 -5.53 -11.05
N ALA A 59 5.84 -5.97 -9.90
CA ALA A 59 5.08 -7.23 -9.78
C ALA A 59 3.70 -7.13 -10.43
N THR A 60 3.00 -6.00 -10.32
CA THR A 60 1.69 -5.81 -10.96
C THR A 60 1.79 -5.63 -12.48
N ILE A 61 2.88 -5.03 -12.99
CA ILE A 61 3.19 -5.02 -14.43
C ILE A 61 3.31 -6.45 -14.95
N LYS A 62 4.02 -7.31 -14.21
CA LYS A 62 4.15 -8.72 -14.58
C LYS A 62 2.81 -9.46 -14.49
N LEU A 63 2.04 -9.24 -13.43
CA LEU A 63 0.71 -9.85 -13.25
C LEU A 63 -0.21 -9.48 -14.41
N TYR A 64 -0.26 -8.21 -14.81
CA TYR A 64 -1.03 -7.76 -15.96
C TYR A 64 -0.62 -8.51 -17.24
N ALA A 65 0.68 -8.59 -17.53
CA ALA A 65 1.17 -9.31 -18.70
C ALA A 65 0.82 -10.82 -18.68
N ASP A 66 0.81 -11.47 -17.51
CA ASP A 66 0.38 -12.84 -17.37
C ASP A 66 -1.14 -12.99 -17.59
N CYS A 67 -1.96 -12.02 -17.16
CA CYS A 67 -3.40 -12.00 -17.42
C CYS A 67 -3.71 -11.79 -18.91
N GLU A 68 -2.99 -10.89 -19.60
CA GLU A 68 -3.08 -10.75 -21.06
C GLU A 68 -2.72 -12.06 -21.78
N ASN A 69 -1.64 -12.73 -21.36
CA ASN A 69 -1.24 -14.01 -21.92
C ASN A 69 -2.31 -15.10 -21.75
N ILE A 70 -3.04 -15.13 -20.62
CA ILE A 70 -4.19 -16.03 -20.42
C ILE A 70 -5.27 -15.74 -21.46
N PHE A 71 -5.65 -14.48 -21.64
CA PHE A 71 -6.68 -14.09 -22.60
C PHE A 71 -6.28 -14.42 -24.04
N ASP A 72 -5.06 -14.08 -24.46
CA ASP A 72 -4.55 -14.36 -25.81
C ASP A 72 -4.53 -15.85 -26.12
N LYS A 73 -4.10 -16.69 -25.16
CA LYS A 73 -4.07 -18.14 -25.31
C LYS A 73 -5.47 -18.77 -25.31
N TYR A 74 -6.40 -18.20 -24.55
CA TYR A 74 -7.80 -18.58 -24.60
C TYR A 74 -8.40 -18.35 -26.00
N GLU A 75 -8.22 -17.16 -26.56
CA GLU A 75 -8.68 -16.81 -27.90
C GLU A 75 -8.02 -17.72 -28.98
N ALA A 76 -6.76 -18.09 -28.77
CA ALA A 76 -6.03 -19.00 -29.64
C ALA A 76 -6.36 -20.50 -29.41
N ASN A 77 -7.18 -20.85 -28.40
CA ASN A 77 -7.44 -22.21 -27.95
C ASN A 77 -6.16 -23.00 -27.57
N THR A 78 -5.21 -22.32 -26.91
CA THR A 78 -3.91 -22.87 -26.47
C THR A 78 -3.64 -22.66 -24.98
N LEU A 79 -4.62 -22.16 -24.23
CA LEU A 79 -4.52 -21.93 -22.79
C LEU A 79 -4.23 -23.26 -22.05
N THR A 80 -3.35 -23.20 -21.06
CA THR A 80 -2.97 -24.32 -20.21
C THR A 80 -3.04 -23.96 -18.72
N ASP A 81 -3.17 -24.96 -17.85
CA ASP A 81 -3.13 -24.77 -16.39
C ASP A 81 -1.82 -24.07 -15.93
N ALA A 82 -0.72 -24.28 -16.65
CA ALA A 82 0.55 -23.65 -16.36
C ALA A 82 0.52 -22.12 -16.56
N ASP A 83 -0.29 -21.63 -17.48
CA ASP A 83 -0.44 -20.18 -17.75
C ASP A 83 -1.21 -19.52 -16.61
N VAL A 84 -2.32 -20.12 -16.17
CA VAL A 84 -3.09 -19.63 -15.02
C VAL A 84 -2.27 -19.72 -13.74
N LYS A 85 -1.49 -20.79 -13.56
CA LYS A 85 -0.59 -20.91 -12.41
C LYS A 85 0.47 -19.81 -12.39
N ALA A 86 1.04 -19.44 -13.54
CA ALA A 86 2.02 -18.35 -13.64
C ALA A 86 1.42 -17.01 -13.21
N ALA A 87 0.18 -16.70 -13.64
CA ALA A 87 -0.53 -15.49 -13.20
C ALA A 87 -0.87 -15.52 -11.70
N ALA A 88 -1.28 -16.68 -11.16
CA ALA A 88 -1.53 -16.85 -9.72
C ALA A 88 -0.25 -16.66 -8.88
N GLU A 89 0.90 -17.15 -9.35
CA GLU A 89 2.20 -16.90 -8.70
C GLU A 89 2.59 -15.41 -8.77
N SER A 90 2.28 -14.72 -9.87
CA SER A 90 2.51 -13.26 -10.02
C SER A 90 1.57 -12.45 -9.13
N TRP A 91 0.31 -12.89 -8.96
CA TRP A 91 -0.63 -12.31 -8.01
C TRP A 91 -0.08 -12.42 -6.57
N THR A 92 0.35 -13.62 -6.15
CA THR A 92 0.92 -13.83 -4.82
C THR A 92 2.15 -12.94 -4.58
N ALA A 93 3.00 -12.77 -5.59
CA ALA A 93 4.18 -11.90 -5.49
C ALA A 93 3.80 -10.41 -5.36
N ALA A 94 2.82 -9.95 -6.13
CA ALA A 94 2.32 -8.57 -6.05
C ALA A 94 1.62 -8.32 -4.71
N ARG A 95 0.75 -9.26 -4.28
CA ARG A 95 0.04 -9.20 -3.00
C ARG A 95 1.01 -9.03 -1.83
N ARG A 96 2.08 -9.82 -1.80
CA ARG A 96 3.09 -9.71 -0.76
C ARG A 96 3.70 -8.32 -0.64
N TYR A 97 4.00 -7.62 -1.75
CA TYR A 97 4.55 -6.27 -1.67
C TYR A 97 3.50 -5.25 -1.24
N TRP A 98 2.23 -5.46 -1.55
CA TRP A 98 1.15 -4.66 -1.02
C TRP A 98 1.07 -4.81 0.50
N GLU A 99 0.99 -6.01 1.03
CA GLU A 99 0.95 -6.29 2.47
C GLU A 99 2.17 -5.75 3.23
N LEU A 100 3.35 -5.78 2.61
CA LEU A 100 4.57 -5.16 3.14
C LEU A 100 4.54 -3.63 3.12
N SER A 101 3.51 -3.00 2.55
CA SER A 101 3.34 -1.54 2.52
C SER A 101 2.29 -1.02 3.52
N GLU A 102 1.59 -1.87 4.20
CA GLU A 102 0.45 -1.55 5.05
C GLU A 102 0.77 -0.58 6.22
N ALA A 103 2.00 -0.55 6.72
CA ALA A 103 2.41 0.42 7.73
C ALA A 103 2.62 1.86 7.18
N PHE A 104 2.44 2.10 5.88
CA PHE A 104 2.65 3.42 5.27
C PHE A 104 1.65 3.75 4.16
N LEU A 105 0.37 3.43 4.42
CA LEU A 105 -0.77 3.81 3.55
C LEU A 105 -1.19 5.28 3.71
N PHE A 106 -0.58 6.02 4.63
CA PHE A 106 -0.76 7.47 4.73
C PHE A 106 -0.21 8.22 3.50
N GLY A 107 -0.53 9.50 3.38
CA GLY A 107 -0.10 10.29 2.24
C GLY A 107 -0.77 9.83 0.93
N PRO A 108 -0.02 9.48 -0.13
CA PRO A 108 -0.58 9.20 -1.46
C PRO A 108 -1.64 8.11 -1.50
N ALA A 109 -1.46 6.99 -0.80
CA ALA A 109 -2.43 5.89 -0.81
C ALA A 109 -3.80 6.37 -0.27
N ALA A 110 -3.79 7.12 0.85
CA ALA A 110 -4.99 7.70 1.43
C ALA A 110 -5.54 8.87 0.61
N ASN A 111 -4.67 9.79 0.16
CA ASN A 111 -5.07 11.01 -0.54
C ASN A 111 -5.80 10.75 -1.85
N HIS A 112 -5.45 9.66 -2.55
CA HIS A 112 -6.01 9.28 -3.84
C HIS A 112 -6.95 8.07 -3.75
N ASN A 113 -7.29 7.62 -2.54
CA ASN A 113 -8.12 6.42 -2.28
C ASN A 113 -7.59 5.16 -3.00
N ILE A 114 -6.26 5.02 -3.12
CA ILE A 114 -5.66 3.88 -3.81
C ILE A 114 -5.90 2.60 -3.02
N ASP A 115 -5.75 2.65 -1.70
CA ASP A 115 -5.98 1.51 -0.81
C ASP A 115 -7.39 0.89 -1.01
N PRO A 116 -8.52 1.56 -0.76
CA PRO A 116 -9.83 0.94 -0.99
C PRO A 116 -10.10 0.61 -2.47
N HIS A 117 -9.39 1.23 -3.41
CA HIS A 117 -9.54 0.94 -4.83
C HIS A 117 -8.94 -0.42 -5.21
N ILE A 118 -7.78 -0.76 -4.66
CA ILE A 118 -7.04 -1.97 -5.05
C ILE A 118 -7.17 -3.13 -4.06
N ASP A 119 -7.66 -2.88 -2.83
CA ASP A 119 -7.66 -3.88 -1.75
C ASP A 119 -8.96 -3.91 -0.92
N SER A 120 -10.11 -3.69 -1.55
CA SER A 120 -11.41 -3.83 -0.85
C SER A 120 -11.85 -5.29 -0.77
N TRP A 121 -12.17 -5.73 0.44
CA TRP A 121 -12.77 -7.06 0.69
C TRP A 121 -13.95 -6.96 1.69
N PRO A 122 -14.85 -7.93 1.78
CA PRO A 122 -14.98 -9.11 0.88
C PRO A 122 -15.36 -8.72 -0.55
N LEU A 123 -14.99 -9.58 -1.51
CA LEU A 123 -15.43 -9.44 -2.90
C LEU A 123 -16.95 -9.37 -3.00
N ASP A 124 -17.50 -8.44 -3.80
CA ASP A 124 -18.92 -8.39 -4.17
C ASP A 124 -19.22 -9.41 -5.27
N LYS A 125 -19.33 -10.69 -4.87
CA LYS A 125 -19.54 -11.77 -5.79
C LYS A 125 -20.86 -11.65 -6.57
N ASP A 126 -21.94 -11.23 -5.90
CA ASP A 126 -23.26 -11.08 -6.54
C ASP A 126 -23.22 -9.94 -7.58
N GLY A 127 -22.55 -8.85 -7.24
CA GLY A 127 -22.29 -7.74 -8.16
C GLY A 127 -21.45 -8.17 -9.36
N MET A 128 -20.43 -8.99 -9.15
CA MET A 128 -19.57 -9.54 -10.22
C MET A 128 -20.38 -10.46 -11.17
N ASP A 129 -21.14 -11.39 -10.62
CA ASP A 129 -21.97 -12.31 -11.42
C ASP A 129 -23.00 -11.51 -12.25
N ALA A 130 -23.61 -10.48 -11.67
CA ALA A 130 -24.55 -9.59 -12.36
C ALA A 130 -23.87 -8.79 -13.49
N MET A 131 -22.68 -8.26 -13.25
CA MET A 131 -21.87 -7.53 -14.23
C MET A 131 -21.46 -8.43 -15.40
N LEU A 132 -20.88 -9.60 -15.11
CA LEU A 132 -20.45 -10.56 -16.14
C LEU A 132 -21.62 -11.04 -17.00
N GLY A 133 -22.83 -11.14 -16.44
CA GLY A 133 -24.07 -11.44 -17.17
C GLY A 133 -24.63 -10.29 -18.00
N ASN A 134 -24.11 -9.07 -17.86
CA ASN A 134 -24.60 -7.88 -18.57
C ASN A 134 -23.78 -7.60 -19.84
N ALA A 135 -24.30 -8.04 -20.99
CA ALA A 135 -23.61 -7.90 -22.28
C ALA A 135 -23.27 -6.46 -22.69
N GLU A 136 -24.08 -5.47 -22.30
CA GLU A 136 -23.80 -4.06 -22.59
C GLU A 136 -22.64 -3.55 -21.74
N GLN A 137 -22.60 -3.90 -20.46
CA GLN A 137 -21.53 -3.54 -19.56
C GLN A 137 -20.22 -4.24 -19.94
N MET A 138 -20.26 -5.53 -20.26
CA MET A 138 -19.09 -6.27 -20.73
C MET A 138 -18.51 -5.72 -22.04
N LYS A 139 -19.37 -5.22 -22.94
CA LYS A 139 -18.92 -4.53 -24.14
C LYS A 139 -18.16 -3.24 -23.80
N LEU A 140 -18.62 -2.46 -22.82
CA LEU A 140 -17.94 -1.24 -22.39
C LEU A 140 -16.59 -1.56 -21.73
N ILE A 141 -16.50 -2.62 -20.93
CA ILE A 141 -15.23 -3.09 -20.35
C ILE A 141 -14.25 -3.51 -21.47
N GLU A 142 -14.73 -4.24 -22.49
CA GLU A 142 -13.90 -4.62 -23.63
C GLU A 142 -13.41 -3.42 -24.47
N GLU A 143 -14.23 -2.37 -24.61
CA GLU A 143 -13.89 -1.19 -25.42
C GLU A 143 -13.00 -0.20 -24.66
N GLN A 144 -13.09 -0.11 -23.34
CA GLN A 144 -12.46 0.94 -22.53
C GLN A 144 -11.47 0.40 -21.48
N GLY A 145 -11.41 -0.93 -21.24
CA GLY A 145 -10.44 -1.55 -20.35
C GLY A 145 -10.43 -0.99 -18.93
N ALA A 146 -9.25 -0.66 -18.46
CA ALA A 146 -8.98 -0.12 -17.13
C ALA A 146 -9.76 1.18 -16.84
N ASP A 147 -9.94 2.05 -17.82
CA ASP A 147 -10.66 3.32 -17.64
C ASP A 147 -12.11 3.08 -17.21
N TYR A 148 -12.77 2.08 -17.82
CA TYR A 148 -14.15 1.77 -17.45
C TYR A 148 -14.22 1.12 -16.07
N VAL A 149 -13.37 0.13 -15.78
CA VAL A 149 -13.46 -0.59 -14.50
C VAL A 149 -13.08 0.33 -13.34
N GLY A 150 -12.02 1.10 -13.45
CA GLY A 150 -11.55 2.03 -12.42
C GLY A 150 -12.54 3.17 -12.12
N ASP A 151 -13.19 3.70 -13.18
CA ASP A 151 -14.11 4.83 -13.06
C ASP A 151 -15.56 4.47 -12.69
N LYS A 152 -16.03 3.27 -13.07
CA LYS A 152 -17.46 2.92 -13.05
C LYS A 152 -17.83 1.77 -12.15
N LEU A 153 -16.89 0.90 -11.78
CA LEU A 153 -17.17 -0.21 -10.88
C LEU A 153 -17.02 0.21 -9.42
N GLY A 154 -17.73 -0.46 -8.52
CA GLY A 154 -17.51 -0.32 -7.08
C GLY A 154 -16.24 -1.04 -6.65
N TYR A 155 -15.61 -0.57 -5.59
CA TYR A 155 -14.34 -1.13 -5.07
C TYR A 155 -14.38 -2.63 -4.79
N GLY A 156 -15.52 -3.17 -4.36
CA GLY A 156 -15.71 -4.62 -4.18
C GLY A 156 -15.67 -5.45 -5.49
N LEU A 157 -15.46 -4.81 -6.64
CA LEU A 157 -15.30 -5.43 -7.96
C LEU A 157 -13.92 -5.14 -8.57
N LEU A 158 -12.96 -4.63 -7.80
CA LEU A 158 -11.66 -4.19 -8.30
C LEU A 158 -10.51 -4.85 -7.52
N GLY A 159 -9.31 -4.59 -7.98
CA GLY A 159 -8.09 -4.85 -7.24
C GLY A 159 -7.74 -6.33 -7.04
N PHE A 160 -7.00 -6.57 -5.97
CA PHE A 160 -6.42 -7.87 -5.68
C PHE A 160 -7.45 -8.99 -5.55
N HIS A 161 -8.57 -8.76 -4.84
CA HIS A 161 -9.54 -9.81 -4.53
C HIS A 161 -10.41 -10.20 -5.73
N ALA A 162 -10.66 -9.27 -6.66
CA ALA A 162 -11.31 -9.59 -7.93
C ALA A 162 -10.41 -10.48 -8.80
N ILE A 163 -9.13 -10.16 -8.90
CA ILE A 163 -8.14 -10.95 -9.65
C ILE A 163 -7.92 -12.31 -8.96
N GLU A 164 -7.82 -12.35 -7.63
CA GLU A 164 -7.72 -13.59 -6.85
C GLU A 164 -8.83 -14.57 -7.21
N TYR A 165 -10.08 -14.10 -7.18
CA TYR A 165 -11.25 -14.94 -7.51
C TYR A 165 -11.20 -15.50 -8.92
N MET A 166 -10.68 -14.75 -9.88
CA MET A 166 -10.53 -15.19 -11.27
C MET A 166 -9.37 -16.16 -11.49
N LEU A 167 -8.34 -16.15 -10.64
CA LEU A 167 -7.14 -16.96 -10.82
C LEU A 167 -7.15 -18.27 -9.99
N TYR A 168 -7.90 -18.30 -8.88
CA TYR A 168 -7.92 -19.43 -7.96
C TYR A 168 -9.27 -20.16 -7.96
N ALA A 169 -9.24 -21.44 -7.64
CA ALA A 169 -10.46 -22.22 -7.47
C ALA A 169 -11.26 -21.69 -6.25
N SER A 170 -12.55 -21.44 -6.45
CA SER A 170 -13.42 -20.84 -5.43
C SER A 170 -13.72 -21.75 -4.23
N ASP A 171 -13.39 -23.04 -4.35
CA ASP A 171 -13.60 -24.08 -3.32
C ASP A 171 -12.29 -24.58 -2.69
N ASN A 172 -11.20 -23.79 -2.78
CA ASN A 172 -9.96 -24.11 -2.08
C ASN A 172 -10.20 -24.16 -0.58
N ALA A 173 -9.72 -25.21 0.06
CA ALA A 173 -9.87 -25.46 1.50
C ALA A 173 -8.65 -26.16 2.14
N ASP A 174 -7.60 -26.40 1.37
CA ASP A 174 -6.37 -27.06 1.80
C ASP A 174 -5.15 -26.28 1.29
N LYS A 175 -4.46 -25.57 2.19
CA LYS A 175 -3.26 -24.77 1.87
C LYS A 175 -2.15 -25.61 1.24
N SER A 176 -2.05 -26.90 1.54
CA SER A 176 -1.05 -27.79 0.95
C SER A 176 -1.33 -28.16 -0.51
N ASN A 177 -2.53 -27.86 -1.01
CA ASN A 177 -2.99 -28.17 -2.35
C ASN A 177 -3.91 -27.07 -2.91
N VAL A 178 -3.40 -25.83 -2.94
CA VAL A 178 -4.12 -24.69 -3.54
C VAL A 178 -4.22 -24.91 -5.06
N ARG A 179 -5.44 -24.86 -5.57
CA ARG A 179 -5.74 -25.03 -6.99
C ARG A 179 -6.01 -23.70 -7.64
N THR A 180 -5.60 -23.56 -8.88
CA THR A 180 -6.00 -22.46 -9.75
C THR A 180 -7.39 -22.69 -10.33
N HIS A 181 -7.96 -21.66 -10.93
CA HIS A 181 -9.22 -21.76 -11.67
C HIS A 181 -9.12 -22.82 -12.78
N ASP A 182 -10.19 -23.57 -13.00
CA ASP A 182 -10.26 -24.59 -14.06
C ASP A 182 -10.37 -23.95 -15.43
N ILE A 183 -9.35 -24.12 -16.28
CA ILE A 183 -9.28 -23.51 -17.61
C ILE A 183 -10.47 -23.87 -18.51
N SER A 184 -11.14 -25.03 -18.27
CA SER A 184 -12.29 -25.46 -19.07
C SER A 184 -13.58 -24.72 -18.75
N THR A 185 -13.60 -23.96 -17.65
CA THR A 185 -14.79 -23.22 -17.18
C THR A 185 -14.72 -21.72 -17.50
N TYR A 186 -13.56 -21.20 -17.89
CA TYR A 186 -13.46 -19.79 -18.26
C TYR A 186 -14.41 -19.43 -19.40
N THR A 187 -15.05 -18.29 -19.21
CA THR A 187 -15.77 -17.59 -20.27
C THR A 187 -14.94 -16.43 -20.81
N ARG A 188 -15.22 -16.02 -22.04
CA ARG A 188 -14.56 -14.85 -22.62
C ARG A 188 -14.82 -13.58 -21.78
N ALA A 189 -16.01 -13.43 -21.22
CA ALA A 189 -16.39 -12.29 -20.38
C ALA A 189 -15.50 -12.20 -19.11
N GLU A 190 -15.29 -13.32 -18.44
CA GLU A 190 -14.40 -13.37 -17.26
C GLU A 190 -12.97 -12.93 -17.60
N LEU A 191 -12.44 -13.37 -18.74
CA LEU A 191 -11.07 -13.04 -19.14
C LEU A 191 -10.91 -11.59 -19.63
N VAL A 192 -11.90 -11.04 -20.31
CA VAL A 192 -11.94 -9.59 -20.64
C VAL A 192 -11.93 -8.76 -19.37
N TYR A 193 -12.74 -9.15 -18.38
CA TYR A 193 -12.78 -8.47 -17.08
C TYR A 193 -11.48 -8.65 -16.32
N LEU A 194 -10.91 -9.84 -16.24
CA LEU A 194 -9.62 -10.11 -15.58
C LEU A 194 -8.50 -9.20 -16.11
N VAL A 195 -8.38 -9.07 -17.43
CA VAL A 195 -7.37 -8.20 -18.05
C VAL A 195 -7.60 -6.74 -17.67
N ALA A 196 -8.83 -6.25 -17.75
CA ALA A 196 -9.16 -4.85 -17.43
C ALA A 196 -8.87 -4.50 -15.96
N VAL A 197 -9.21 -5.38 -15.01
CA VAL A 197 -8.94 -5.17 -13.57
C VAL A 197 -7.45 -5.29 -13.26
N ALA A 198 -6.73 -6.20 -13.93
CA ALA A 198 -5.28 -6.31 -13.77
C ALA A 198 -4.54 -5.09 -14.33
N GLU A 199 -5.04 -4.51 -15.42
CA GLU A 199 -4.54 -3.27 -15.99
C GLU A 199 -4.75 -2.08 -15.03
N ASP A 200 -5.95 -1.94 -14.48
CA ASP A 200 -6.28 -0.91 -13.49
C ASP A 200 -5.41 -1.05 -12.24
N LEU A 201 -5.25 -2.25 -11.67
CA LEU A 201 -4.35 -2.51 -10.54
C LEU A 201 -2.90 -2.09 -10.85
N ARG A 202 -2.39 -2.43 -12.04
CA ARG A 202 -1.07 -1.99 -12.52
C ARG A 202 -0.97 -0.46 -12.53
N ASN A 203 -1.97 0.21 -13.08
CA ASN A 203 -1.98 1.66 -13.21
C ASN A 203 -1.97 2.34 -11.83
N GLN A 204 -2.78 1.89 -10.89
CA GLN A 204 -2.85 2.42 -9.52
C GLN A 204 -1.53 2.21 -8.76
N THR A 205 -0.91 1.05 -8.86
CA THR A 205 0.34 0.77 -8.16
C THR A 205 1.54 1.53 -8.75
N VAL A 206 1.56 1.75 -10.07
CA VAL A 206 2.56 2.61 -10.72
C VAL A 206 2.36 4.08 -10.31
N ALA A 207 1.10 4.55 -10.21
CA ALA A 207 0.78 5.88 -9.71
C ALA A 207 1.23 6.05 -8.26
N LEU A 208 1.08 5.03 -7.42
CA LEU A 208 1.53 5.05 -6.03
C LEU A 208 3.06 5.16 -5.90
N GLU A 209 3.81 4.39 -6.70
CA GLU A 209 5.27 4.54 -6.76
C GLU A 209 5.68 5.96 -7.20
N ALA A 210 5.06 6.48 -8.27
CA ALA A 210 5.33 7.82 -8.79
C ALA A 210 5.00 8.91 -7.76
N SER A 211 3.92 8.74 -6.99
CA SER A 211 3.51 9.68 -5.95
C SER A 211 4.51 9.76 -4.80
N TRP A 212 5.15 8.66 -4.44
CA TRP A 212 6.17 8.65 -3.40
C TRP A 212 7.56 9.07 -3.90
N ALA A 213 7.96 8.55 -5.05
CA ALA A 213 9.30 8.79 -5.61
C ALA A 213 9.43 10.12 -6.35
N GLY A 214 8.35 10.60 -6.95
CA GLY A 214 8.33 11.62 -8.00
C GLY A 214 8.46 11.01 -9.38
N ILE A 215 7.68 11.50 -10.35
CA ILE A 215 7.59 10.95 -11.72
C ILE A 215 8.94 10.86 -12.44
N GLY A 216 9.86 11.78 -12.14
CA GLY A 216 11.21 11.78 -12.72
C GLY A 216 12.13 10.67 -12.19
N ASN A 217 11.75 9.98 -11.13
CA ASN A 217 12.55 8.95 -10.47
C ASN A 217 12.05 7.52 -10.73
N ILE A 218 10.96 7.35 -11.46
CA ILE A 218 10.48 6.04 -11.94
C ILE A 218 10.98 5.77 -13.36
N THR A 219 10.86 4.52 -13.82
CA THR A 219 11.33 4.13 -15.16
C THR A 219 10.53 4.79 -16.27
N LYS A 220 11.12 4.89 -17.48
CA LYS A 220 10.41 5.47 -18.63
C LYS A 220 9.17 4.64 -19.04
N GLU A 221 9.25 3.32 -18.90
CA GLU A 221 8.12 2.42 -19.10
C GLU A 221 6.95 2.79 -18.19
N LYS A 222 7.19 2.94 -16.89
CA LYS A 222 6.16 3.34 -15.92
C LYS A 222 5.60 4.74 -16.17
N GLN A 223 6.46 5.68 -16.61
CA GLN A 223 5.98 7.01 -17.03
C GLN A 223 5.02 6.89 -18.21
N THR A 224 5.33 6.03 -19.20
CA THR A 224 4.44 5.79 -20.34
C THR A 224 3.13 5.13 -19.90
N ILE A 225 3.15 4.18 -18.97
CA ILE A 225 1.92 3.60 -18.41
C ILE A 225 1.00 4.70 -17.84
N LEU A 226 1.54 5.65 -17.08
CA LEU A 226 0.76 6.74 -16.51
C LEU A 226 0.30 7.76 -17.55
N GLU A 227 1.13 8.03 -18.57
CA GLU A 227 0.76 8.89 -19.70
C GLU A 227 -0.42 8.27 -20.49
N ASP A 228 -0.37 6.97 -20.77
CA ASP A 228 -1.40 6.23 -21.51
C ASP A 228 -2.71 6.10 -20.69
N ALA A 229 -2.61 5.93 -19.39
CA ALA A 229 -3.74 5.89 -18.46
C ALA A 229 -4.29 7.28 -18.07
N GLU A 230 -3.73 8.36 -18.60
CA GLU A 230 -4.10 9.75 -18.29
C GLU A 230 -4.07 10.07 -16.77
N ILE A 231 -3.22 9.39 -15.98
CA ILE A 231 -3.09 9.61 -14.54
C ILE A 231 -2.03 10.68 -14.27
N ASP A 232 -2.44 11.79 -13.66
CA ASP A 232 -1.56 12.89 -13.24
C ASP A 232 -2.00 13.46 -11.88
N TYR A 233 -1.17 13.26 -10.85
CA TYR A 233 -1.38 13.83 -9.52
C TYR A 233 -0.59 15.15 -9.31
N GLY A 234 -0.20 15.81 -10.36
CA GLY A 234 0.32 17.17 -10.38
C GLY A 234 1.55 17.38 -9.52
N VAL A 235 1.44 18.21 -8.46
CA VAL A 235 2.58 18.57 -7.60
C VAL A 235 3.19 17.35 -6.90
N GLU A 236 2.39 16.36 -6.57
CA GLU A 236 2.85 15.14 -5.91
C GLU A 236 3.74 14.32 -6.86
N PHE A 237 3.33 14.12 -8.11
CA PHE A 237 4.18 13.51 -9.13
C PHE A 237 5.45 14.32 -9.40
N ALA A 238 5.36 15.64 -9.40
CA ALA A 238 6.50 16.50 -9.68
C ALA A 238 7.60 16.42 -8.62
N LYS A 239 7.23 16.22 -7.33
CA LYS A 239 8.16 16.28 -6.19
C LYS A 239 8.41 14.94 -5.53
N GLY A 240 7.41 14.06 -5.50
CA GLY A 240 7.35 12.88 -4.68
C GLY A 240 7.07 13.19 -3.20
N TYR A 241 6.06 12.54 -2.64
CA TYR A 241 5.66 12.70 -1.23
C TYR A 241 6.82 12.42 -0.27
N GLY A 242 7.66 11.43 -0.57
CA GLY A 242 8.82 11.10 0.23
C GLY A 242 9.79 12.27 0.44
N SER A 243 9.81 13.25 -0.48
CA SER A 243 10.63 14.44 -0.32
C SER A 243 10.23 15.30 0.89
N TYR A 244 8.95 15.30 1.27
CA TYR A 244 8.46 16.04 2.43
C TYR A 244 8.96 15.45 3.75
N MET A 245 9.05 14.12 3.84
CA MET A 245 9.63 13.44 5.03
C MET A 245 11.15 13.59 5.09
N LYS A 246 11.85 13.55 3.94
CA LYS A 246 13.31 13.71 3.87
C LYS A 246 13.77 15.14 4.16
N VAL A 247 12.91 16.13 3.93
CA VAL A 247 13.19 17.56 4.13
C VAL A 247 12.07 18.19 4.96
N ALA A 248 11.94 17.77 6.21
CA ALA A 248 10.91 18.24 7.15
C ALA A 248 11.22 19.65 7.68
N THR A 249 11.09 20.68 6.81
CA THR A 249 11.37 22.09 7.11
C THR A 249 10.21 23.01 6.75
N GLY A 250 9.02 22.46 6.66
CA GLY A 250 7.77 23.12 6.24
C GLY A 250 7.05 22.35 5.14
N GLY A 251 5.83 22.72 4.84
CA GLY A 251 4.96 21.95 3.97
C GLY A 251 4.18 20.90 4.78
N THR A 252 4.20 19.63 4.36
CA THR A 252 3.47 18.54 5.04
C THR A 252 4.00 18.30 6.46
N TYR A 253 5.33 18.33 6.63
CA TYR A 253 5.98 18.15 7.93
C TYR A 253 6.83 19.39 8.26
N ALA A 254 6.67 19.96 9.45
CA ALA A 254 7.49 21.07 9.94
C ALA A 254 8.77 20.58 10.62
N THR A 255 8.78 19.34 11.14
CA THR A 255 9.89 18.73 11.88
C THR A 255 10.05 17.26 11.48
N TYR A 256 11.24 16.70 11.71
CA TYR A 256 11.47 15.27 11.55
C TYR A 256 10.75 14.43 12.62
N GLN A 257 10.45 15.06 13.77
CA GLN A 257 9.58 14.44 14.78
C GLN A 257 8.19 14.17 14.22
N GLU A 258 7.55 15.16 13.59
CA GLU A 258 6.21 14.99 12.98
C GLU A 258 6.22 13.87 11.92
N ALA A 259 7.26 13.81 11.07
CA ALA A 259 7.39 12.74 10.09
C ALA A 259 7.58 11.34 10.73
N ALA A 260 8.30 11.26 11.85
CA ALA A 260 8.47 10.01 12.59
C ALA A 260 7.21 9.60 13.36
N GLU A 261 6.43 10.56 13.88
CA GLU A 261 5.14 10.31 14.53
C GLU A 261 4.12 9.76 13.51
N GLU A 262 4.07 10.28 12.28
CA GLU A 262 3.24 9.74 11.20
C GLU A 262 3.62 8.30 10.85
N LEU A 263 4.93 8.01 10.72
CA LEU A 263 5.43 6.65 10.49
C LEU A 263 4.96 5.69 11.59
N ILE A 264 5.06 6.08 12.86
CA ILE A 264 4.62 5.22 13.98
C ILE A 264 3.10 5.14 14.04
N GLN A 265 2.37 6.19 13.67
CA GLN A 265 0.92 6.12 13.60
C GLN A 265 0.47 5.09 12.56
N GLY A 266 1.07 5.06 11.35
CA GLY A 266 0.80 4.02 10.36
C GLY A 266 1.08 2.60 10.89
N CYS A 267 2.14 2.43 11.70
CA CYS A 267 2.39 1.16 12.36
C CYS A 267 1.30 0.78 13.39
N ILE A 268 0.75 1.75 14.13
CA ILE A 268 -0.34 1.55 15.09
C ILE A 268 -1.62 1.16 14.35
N ASP A 269 -1.95 1.87 13.28
CA ASP A 269 -3.18 1.69 12.53
C ASP A 269 -3.26 0.28 11.95
N ILE A 270 -2.20 -0.21 11.28
CA ILE A 270 -2.20 -1.57 10.75
C ILE A 270 -2.15 -2.65 11.84
N ALA A 271 -1.46 -2.42 12.97
CA ALA A 271 -1.48 -3.37 14.07
C ALA A 271 -2.89 -3.51 14.67
N ASP A 272 -3.61 -2.39 14.83
CA ASP A 272 -5.00 -2.39 15.28
C ASP A 272 -5.91 -3.10 14.26
N GLU A 273 -5.76 -2.81 12.98
CA GLU A 273 -6.55 -3.40 11.92
C GLU A 273 -6.35 -4.92 11.82
N VAL A 274 -5.11 -5.40 11.79
CA VAL A 274 -4.81 -6.84 11.76
C VAL A 274 -5.41 -7.53 13.00
N GLY A 275 -5.16 -6.95 14.18
CA GLY A 275 -5.62 -7.55 15.43
C GLY A 275 -7.13 -7.55 15.60
N ASN A 276 -7.78 -6.41 15.37
CA ASN A 276 -9.19 -6.20 15.72
C ASN A 276 -10.16 -6.39 14.55
N THR A 277 -9.69 -6.19 13.31
CA THR A 277 -10.53 -6.30 12.10
C THR A 277 -10.21 -7.55 11.31
N LYS A 278 -9.01 -7.68 10.74
CA LYS A 278 -8.65 -8.79 9.84
C LYS A 278 -8.75 -10.16 10.55
N ILE A 279 -8.20 -10.29 11.74
CA ILE A 279 -8.31 -11.53 12.57
C ILE A 279 -9.50 -11.44 13.53
N GLY A 280 -9.68 -10.29 14.18
CA GLY A 280 -10.61 -10.12 15.30
C GLY A 280 -12.07 -10.23 14.89
N ARG A 281 -12.47 -9.69 13.75
CA ARG A 281 -13.86 -9.74 13.28
C ARG A 281 -14.32 -11.17 13.00
N PRO A 282 -13.61 -12.01 12.22
CA PRO A 282 -13.94 -13.42 12.07
C PRO A 282 -13.83 -14.23 13.36
N ASN A 283 -12.84 -13.96 14.20
CA ASN A 283 -12.65 -14.65 15.49
C ASN A 283 -13.84 -14.45 16.43
N ASN A 284 -14.33 -13.21 16.53
CA ASN A 284 -15.44 -12.82 17.39
C ASN A 284 -16.80 -12.84 16.68
N ALA A 285 -16.88 -13.42 15.48
CA ALA A 285 -18.04 -13.33 14.61
C ALA A 285 -19.35 -13.72 15.27
N SER A 286 -20.33 -12.80 15.25
CA SER A 286 -21.71 -12.97 15.70
C SER A 286 -22.71 -13.07 14.55
N SER A 287 -22.34 -12.66 13.36
CA SER A 287 -23.12 -12.69 12.12
C SER A 287 -22.47 -13.58 11.06
N GLU A 288 -23.17 -13.85 9.96
CA GLU A 288 -22.62 -14.51 8.79
C GLU A 288 -21.63 -13.58 8.06
N GLU A 289 -21.95 -12.30 8.00
CA GLU A 289 -21.07 -11.27 7.43
C GLU A 289 -19.70 -11.27 8.12
N ASP A 290 -19.67 -11.27 9.47
CA ASP A 290 -18.39 -11.31 10.21
C ASP A 290 -17.62 -12.61 9.97
N ARG A 291 -18.32 -13.75 9.84
CA ARG A 291 -17.67 -15.05 9.55
C ARG A 291 -17.04 -15.09 8.17
N ASN A 292 -17.64 -14.40 7.21
CA ASN A 292 -17.20 -14.35 5.83
C ASN A 292 -16.23 -13.17 5.55
N TYR A 293 -15.91 -12.39 6.59
CA TYR A 293 -14.95 -11.31 6.50
C TYR A 293 -13.52 -11.85 6.50
N ILE A 294 -13.17 -12.58 5.45
CA ILE A 294 -11.90 -13.27 5.29
C ILE A 294 -11.16 -12.65 4.11
N GLU A 295 -9.96 -12.22 4.36
CA GLU A 295 -9.03 -11.70 3.36
C GLU A 295 -8.31 -12.84 2.65
N SER A 296 -8.10 -12.73 1.33
CA SER A 296 -7.44 -13.73 0.48
C SER A 296 -7.96 -15.18 0.66
N PRO A 297 -9.30 -15.40 0.60
CA PRO A 297 -9.90 -16.70 0.93
C PRO A 297 -9.70 -17.76 -0.14
N TYR A 298 -9.45 -17.39 -1.40
CA TYR A 298 -9.32 -18.30 -2.53
C TYR A 298 -7.88 -18.78 -2.72
N ALA A 299 -6.92 -17.89 -2.58
CA ALA A 299 -5.49 -18.21 -2.54
C ALA A 299 -5.07 -18.87 -1.22
N LEU A 300 -5.93 -18.83 -0.21
CA LEU A 300 -5.65 -19.23 1.18
C LEU A 300 -4.42 -18.50 1.74
N ASN A 301 -4.27 -17.20 1.46
CA ASN A 301 -3.05 -16.44 1.76
C ASN A 301 -3.14 -15.61 3.04
N SER A 302 -4.29 -15.59 3.73
CA SER A 302 -4.57 -14.70 4.87
C SER A 302 -3.46 -14.68 5.94
N ILE A 303 -2.88 -15.83 6.29
CA ILE A 303 -1.86 -15.91 7.35
C ILE A 303 -0.57 -15.23 6.92
N GLU A 304 -0.13 -15.43 5.67
CA GLU A 304 1.02 -14.73 5.10
C GLU A 304 0.75 -13.24 5.01
N ASP A 305 -0.45 -12.83 4.56
CA ASP A 305 -0.86 -11.43 4.44
C ASP A 305 -0.76 -10.73 5.81
N PHE A 306 -1.38 -11.29 6.84
CA PHE A 306 -1.30 -10.73 8.20
C PHE A 306 0.12 -10.67 8.76
N GLN A 307 0.96 -11.68 8.47
CA GLN A 307 2.36 -11.65 8.89
C GLN A 307 3.16 -10.58 8.14
N ASP A 308 2.87 -10.35 6.84
CA ASP A 308 3.54 -9.33 6.04
C ASP A 308 3.07 -7.92 6.44
N ASN A 309 1.82 -7.73 6.90
CA ASN A 309 1.39 -6.49 7.56
C ASN A 309 2.28 -6.18 8.77
N ILE A 310 2.53 -7.14 9.66
CA ILE A 310 3.38 -6.89 10.82
C ILE A 310 4.86 -6.75 10.41
N ARG A 311 5.33 -7.41 9.36
CA ARG A 311 6.67 -7.17 8.79
C ARG A 311 6.80 -5.78 8.20
N SER A 312 5.71 -5.17 7.68
CA SER A 312 5.72 -3.77 7.26
C SER A 312 6.04 -2.84 8.44
N ILE A 313 5.48 -3.10 9.62
CA ILE A 313 5.82 -2.41 10.87
C ILE A 313 7.30 -2.60 11.23
N GLN A 314 7.79 -3.83 11.15
CA GLN A 314 9.21 -4.12 11.40
C GLN A 314 10.12 -3.32 10.49
N ASN A 315 9.80 -3.29 9.18
CA ASN A 315 10.56 -2.55 8.18
C ASN A 315 10.50 -1.03 8.41
N ALA A 316 9.34 -0.50 8.79
CA ALA A 316 9.16 0.92 9.08
C ALA A 316 9.93 1.35 10.35
N TYR A 317 9.80 0.61 11.45
CA TYR A 317 10.42 0.94 12.73
C TYR A 317 11.93 0.67 12.76
N CYS A 318 12.35 -0.52 12.31
CA CYS A 318 13.75 -0.96 12.39
C CYS A 318 14.58 -0.58 11.15
N GLY A 319 13.93 -0.21 10.04
CA GLY A 319 14.55 -0.08 8.71
C GLY A 319 14.70 -1.43 8.00
N SER A 320 14.48 -1.44 6.68
CA SER A 320 14.54 -2.64 5.84
C SER A 320 15.96 -3.04 5.43
N VAL A 321 16.94 -2.14 5.59
CA VAL A 321 18.35 -2.37 5.24
C VAL A 321 19.24 -2.24 6.46
N ALA A 322 19.92 -3.33 6.80
CA ALA A 322 20.81 -3.38 7.95
C ALA A 322 21.92 -2.32 7.89
N GLY A 323 22.14 -1.63 9.01
CA GLY A 323 23.16 -0.60 9.15
C GLY A 323 22.73 0.80 8.74
N ASN A 324 21.55 0.98 8.16
CA ASN A 324 20.95 2.29 7.98
C ASN A 324 20.35 2.79 9.31
N ALA A 325 20.34 4.11 9.49
CA ALA A 325 19.66 4.72 10.63
C ALA A 325 18.15 4.50 10.57
N SER A 326 17.52 4.32 11.73
CA SER A 326 16.09 4.04 11.87
C SER A 326 15.48 4.77 13.07
N VAL A 327 14.14 4.80 13.15
CA VAL A 327 13.42 5.30 14.33
C VAL A 327 13.79 4.46 15.57
N SER A 328 13.97 3.16 15.41
CA SER A 328 14.46 2.25 16.47
C SER A 328 15.81 2.70 17.05
N ASP A 329 16.75 3.16 16.23
CA ASP A 329 18.04 3.64 16.73
C ASP A 329 17.89 4.90 17.59
N TYR A 330 16.98 5.80 17.20
CA TYR A 330 16.66 6.97 18.04
C TYR A 330 16.03 6.54 19.36
N ILE A 331 14.98 5.71 19.34
CA ILE A 331 14.31 5.21 20.56
C ILE A 331 15.33 4.48 21.45
N LYS A 332 16.17 3.62 20.90
CA LYS A 332 17.24 2.93 21.64
C LYS A 332 18.20 3.90 22.32
N SER A 333 18.48 5.04 21.71
CA SER A 333 19.40 6.05 22.28
C SER A 333 18.82 6.77 23.49
N VAL A 334 17.47 6.89 23.58
CA VAL A 334 16.76 7.62 24.65
C VAL A 334 16.08 6.68 25.65
N ASP A 335 15.69 5.48 25.22
CA ASP A 335 15.07 4.42 26.02
C ASP A 335 15.35 3.03 25.41
N ALA A 336 16.48 2.43 25.76
CA ALA A 336 16.88 1.14 25.23
C ALA A 336 15.98 -0.03 25.66
N ASN A 337 15.25 0.11 26.78
CA ASN A 337 14.28 -0.91 27.21
C ASN A 337 13.04 -0.86 26.35
N LEU A 338 12.51 0.32 26.01
CA LEU A 338 11.37 0.50 25.14
C LEU A 338 11.68 -0.01 23.72
N ASP A 339 12.86 0.28 23.16
CA ASP A 339 13.27 -0.27 21.87
C ASP A 339 13.28 -1.81 21.88
N THR A 340 13.81 -2.41 22.93
CA THR A 340 13.85 -3.88 23.08
C THR A 340 12.43 -4.46 23.22
N GLU A 341 11.56 -3.80 24.00
CA GLU A 341 10.15 -4.18 24.17
C GLU A 341 9.42 -4.11 22.83
N CYS A 342 9.63 -3.04 22.03
CA CYS A 342 8.97 -2.86 20.74
C CYS A 342 9.36 -3.94 19.72
N LYS A 343 10.66 -4.19 19.57
CA LYS A 343 11.16 -5.26 18.69
C LYS A 343 10.61 -6.62 19.07
N LYS A 344 10.57 -6.90 20.36
CA LYS A 344 10.03 -8.17 20.86
C LYS A 344 8.51 -8.27 20.59
N ALA A 345 7.73 -7.20 20.78
CA ALA A 345 6.31 -7.19 20.51
C ALA A 345 6.01 -7.44 19.03
N ILE A 346 6.80 -6.88 18.11
CA ILE A 346 6.71 -7.14 16.67
C ILE A 346 6.99 -8.61 16.36
N GLU A 347 8.06 -9.17 16.91
CA GLU A 347 8.41 -10.58 16.73
C GLU A 347 7.34 -11.52 17.30
N ASP A 348 6.84 -11.23 18.50
CA ASP A 348 5.77 -11.98 19.14
C ASP A 348 4.46 -11.94 18.32
N ALA A 349 4.14 -10.81 17.70
CA ALA A 349 2.96 -10.65 16.84
C ALA A 349 3.07 -11.52 15.57
N ILE A 350 4.20 -11.45 14.85
CA ILE A 350 4.46 -12.32 13.68
C ILE A 350 4.36 -13.81 14.06
N ALA A 351 4.94 -14.17 15.21
CA ALA A 351 4.92 -15.54 15.69
C ALA A 351 3.50 -16.00 16.09
N ALA A 352 2.72 -15.15 16.76
CA ALA A 352 1.36 -15.46 17.18
C ALA A 352 0.43 -15.70 15.98
N ILE A 353 0.53 -14.87 14.92
CA ILE A 353 -0.20 -15.07 13.66
C ILE A 353 0.19 -16.40 13.03
N GLY A 354 1.48 -16.71 12.95
CA GLY A 354 1.99 -17.94 12.37
C GLY A 354 1.65 -19.22 13.15
N GLN A 355 1.06 -19.14 14.36
CA GLN A 355 0.54 -20.29 15.08
C GLN A 355 -0.90 -20.63 14.70
N ILE A 356 -1.61 -19.74 14.01
CA ILE A 356 -2.95 -20.03 13.52
C ILE A 356 -2.83 -21.09 12.42
N ALA A 357 -3.62 -22.17 12.55
CA ALA A 357 -3.57 -23.23 11.56
C ALA A 357 -4.19 -22.78 10.22
N GLU A 358 -3.63 -23.26 9.14
CA GLU A 358 -4.14 -23.03 7.78
C GLU A 358 -5.31 -23.98 7.42
N PRO A 359 -6.28 -23.53 6.62
CA PRO A 359 -6.48 -22.15 6.19
C PRO A 359 -7.15 -21.32 7.28
N PHE A 360 -6.89 -20.00 7.30
CA PHE A 360 -7.43 -19.09 8.30
C PHE A 360 -8.98 -19.17 8.42
N ALA A 361 -9.68 -19.18 7.30
CA ALA A 361 -11.14 -19.23 7.27
C ALA A 361 -11.74 -20.38 8.13
N SER A 362 -11.09 -21.53 8.17
CA SER A 362 -11.50 -22.70 8.97
C SER A 362 -11.05 -22.59 10.43
N ASN A 363 -10.06 -21.78 10.73
CA ASN A 363 -9.39 -21.68 12.03
C ASN A 363 -9.53 -20.31 12.70
N ALA A 364 -10.35 -19.42 12.13
CA ALA A 364 -10.53 -18.06 12.64
C ALA A 364 -11.06 -18.01 14.10
N LYS A 365 -11.73 -19.06 14.56
CA LYS A 365 -12.25 -19.18 15.95
C LYS A 365 -11.38 -20.02 16.88
N SER A 366 -10.15 -20.34 16.48
CA SER A 366 -9.22 -21.10 17.31
C SER A 366 -8.71 -20.27 18.51
N SER A 367 -8.12 -20.96 19.48
CA SER A 367 -7.43 -20.31 20.61
C SER A 367 -6.20 -19.53 20.14
N GLU A 368 -5.54 -20.01 19.10
CA GLU A 368 -4.39 -19.38 18.46
C GLU A 368 -4.78 -18.08 17.80
N ALA A 369 -5.91 -18.04 17.07
CA ALA A 369 -6.45 -16.80 16.50
C ALA A 369 -6.85 -15.80 17.61
N SER A 370 -7.50 -16.27 18.69
CA SER A 370 -7.83 -15.41 19.84
C SER A 370 -6.57 -14.87 20.53
N ASN A 371 -5.49 -15.66 20.59
CA ASN A 371 -4.20 -15.18 21.09
C ASN A 371 -3.58 -14.14 20.16
N ALA A 372 -3.63 -14.34 18.84
CA ALA A 372 -3.13 -13.37 17.86
C ALA A 372 -3.87 -12.03 17.97
N VAL A 373 -5.21 -12.04 18.10
CA VAL A 373 -6.01 -10.82 18.38
C VAL A 373 -5.45 -10.03 19.55
N LYS A 374 -5.17 -10.71 20.68
CA LYS A 374 -4.62 -10.05 21.87
C LYS A 374 -3.19 -9.52 21.63
N VAL A 375 -2.31 -10.37 21.10
CA VAL A 375 -0.88 -10.03 20.94
C VAL A 375 -0.69 -8.90 19.94
N VAL A 376 -1.45 -8.89 18.84
CA VAL A 376 -1.36 -7.88 17.77
C VAL A 376 -2.19 -6.64 18.14
N GLY A 377 -3.50 -6.80 18.36
CA GLY A 377 -4.45 -5.69 18.52
C GLY A 377 -4.42 -5.03 19.92
N THR A 378 -3.68 -5.58 20.87
CA THR A 378 -3.52 -4.98 22.20
C THR A 378 -2.07 -4.83 22.58
N ASP A 379 -1.32 -5.93 22.71
CA ASP A 379 0.04 -5.87 23.29
C ASP A 379 1.01 -5.08 22.38
N LEU A 380 0.98 -5.31 21.06
CA LEU A 380 1.80 -4.55 20.09
C LEU A 380 1.35 -3.10 19.98
N VAL A 381 0.04 -2.84 19.86
CA VAL A 381 -0.54 -1.49 19.79
C VAL A 381 -0.15 -0.67 21.03
N ASP A 382 -0.22 -1.24 22.23
CA ASP A 382 0.18 -0.58 23.48
C ASP A 382 1.66 -0.17 23.48
N VAL A 383 2.52 -1.01 22.95
CA VAL A 383 3.97 -0.72 22.87
C VAL A 383 4.27 0.34 21.81
N LEU A 384 3.62 0.28 20.63
CA LEU A 384 3.76 1.30 19.59
C LEU A 384 3.25 2.67 20.08
N ASN A 385 2.16 2.72 20.86
CA ASN A 385 1.69 3.93 21.50
C ASN A 385 2.72 4.52 22.48
N LYS A 386 3.45 3.67 23.26
CA LYS A 386 4.55 4.16 24.11
C LYS A 386 5.70 4.73 23.28
N VAL A 387 6.02 4.13 22.13
CA VAL A 387 7.02 4.65 21.19
C VAL A 387 6.59 6.01 20.67
N ASN A 388 5.33 6.17 20.22
CA ASN A 388 4.79 7.43 19.74
C ASN A 388 4.82 8.53 20.82
N ALA A 389 4.44 8.19 22.06
CA ALA A 389 4.54 9.10 23.20
C ALA A 389 6.00 9.52 23.48
N LYS A 390 6.97 8.59 23.34
CA LYS A 390 8.41 8.89 23.52
C LYS A 390 8.95 9.82 22.42
N LEU A 391 8.45 9.71 21.19
CA LEU A 391 8.73 10.66 20.10
C LEU A 391 8.21 12.07 20.43
N SER A 392 7.05 12.17 21.06
CA SER A 392 6.41 13.46 21.39
C SER A 392 7.00 14.16 22.61
N GLU A 393 7.85 13.51 23.43
CA GLU A 393 8.52 14.13 24.57
C GLU A 393 9.41 15.30 24.09
N GLN A 394 9.30 16.46 24.75
CA GLN A 394 10.22 17.58 24.53
C GLN A 394 11.54 17.28 25.26
N ASN A 395 12.61 17.07 24.51
CA ASN A 395 13.97 16.92 25.03
C ASN A 395 14.75 18.22 24.93
#